data_cad29ead714cb1684d62d1551a8ca3c0
#
_entry.id   cad29ead714cb1684d62d1551a8ca3c0
#
_cell.length_a   1.000
_cell.length_b   1.000
_cell.length_c   1.000
_cell.angle_alpha   90.00
_cell.angle_beta   90.00
_cell.angle_gamma   90.00
#
_symmetry.space_group_name_H-M   'P 1'
#
loop_
_entity.id
_entity.type
_entity.pdbx_description
1 polymer ?
#
loop_
_entity_poly.entity_id
_entity_poly.type
_entity_poly.pdbx_seq_one_letter_code
_entity_poly.pdbx_strand_id
1 'polypeptide(L)'
;NLPLRLRWDFHRLMLRQSLSFFSDEFSGRVTTKVMQTALSVRDVLFTIIEIAPGIGVYFIAIIALAGGFDLKLMLPFIAWIVLFGLAMLYFVPRLGKVGQEQANARSSMTGRISDAYTNITTVKLFSHSKREAHFARAAMEDFKQTGLRQMRLVSQFEIVNQALVVALIMAAGGYALWLWHQGQVGTGAVAAITAMALRINGMSHWIMWQMTSLFENIGTVQDGMATLTRGPKVQDAPDAAVLKTTGGAVSFDNVGFNYNGERQVLDGLNLSIRAGEKIGLVGRSGAGKSTLINLLLRFYDVDKGEIRIDGQNIAHVTQDSLRSAIGMVTQDTSLLHRSIRDNIAYGRPDATDEQVRSAAANAQADGFISQLSDKQGHSGYDTLVGERGIKLSGGQRQRVAIARVMLKNAPILLLDEATSALDSEVEVAIQESLDEMMQGKTVIAIAHRLSTIAAMDRLIVMDDGRIIEQGTHTELLAKNGVYARLWHHQSGGFLGEDQGVAEPVDQA
;
A
#
# COMPACT_ATOMS: atom_id res chain seq x y z
N ASN A 1 -3.95 9.39 -24.51
CA ASN A 1 -3.45 8.18 -23.78
C ASN A 1 -2.36 8.43 -22.71
N LEU A 2 -1.96 9.69 -22.47
CA LEU A 2 -0.96 10.02 -21.46
C LEU A 2 -1.31 9.49 -20.06
N PRO A 3 -2.52 9.67 -19.51
CA PRO A 3 -2.85 9.17 -18.18
C PRO A 3 -2.76 7.64 -18.04
N LEU A 4 -3.11 6.89 -19.08
CA LEU A 4 -3.01 5.42 -19.04
C LEU A 4 -1.55 4.96 -19.00
N ARG A 5 -0.67 5.64 -19.79
CA ARG A 5 0.77 5.36 -19.78
C ARG A 5 1.38 5.69 -18.42
N LEU A 6 1.07 6.84 -17.85
CA LEU A 6 1.55 7.23 -16.52
C LEU A 6 1.05 6.28 -15.43
N ARG A 7 -0.23 5.87 -15.47
CA ARG A 7 -0.76 4.85 -14.53
C ARG A 7 0.00 3.54 -14.62
N TRP A 8 0.30 3.10 -15.83
CA TRP A 8 1.07 1.88 -16.06
C TRP A 8 2.50 2.00 -15.51
N ASP A 9 3.18 3.11 -15.77
CA ASP A 9 4.54 3.34 -15.29
C ASP A 9 4.56 3.46 -13.75
N PHE A 10 3.62 4.16 -13.14
CA PHE A 10 3.47 4.23 -11.68
C PHE A 10 3.15 2.87 -11.07
N HIS A 11 2.26 2.09 -11.70
CA HIS A 11 1.96 0.73 -11.25
C HIS A 11 3.20 -0.16 -11.26
N ARG A 12 4.00 -0.11 -12.32
CA ARG A 12 5.27 -0.86 -12.40
C ARG A 12 6.28 -0.41 -11.34
N LEU A 13 6.35 0.87 -11.04
CA LEU A 13 7.19 1.39 -9.94
C LEU A 13 6.73 0.84 -8.60
N MET A 14 5.42 0.82 -8.35
CA MET A 14 4.86 0.29 -7.09
C MET A 14 5.11 -1.21 -6.95
N LEU A 15 5.01 -2.01 -8.01
CA LEU A 15 5.32 -3.44 -7.96
C LEU A 15 6.80 -3.74 -7.61
N ARG A 16 7.70 -2.78 -7.84
CA ARG A 16 9.13 -2.87 -7.49
C ARG A 16 9.46 -2.32 -6.11
N GLN A 17 8.48 -1.80 -5.38
CA GLN A 17 8.68 -1.27 -4.05
C GLN A 17 8.97 -2.36 -3.02
N SER A 18 9.73 -2.00 -1.98
CA SER A 18 10.04 -2.89 -0.86
C SER A 18 8.79 -3.19 -0.04
N LEU A 19 8.74 -4.35 0.60
CA LEU A 19 7.62 -4.72 1.49
C LEU A 19 7.42 -3.70 2.62
N SER A 20 8.51 -3.13 3.15
CA SER A 20 8.45 -2.07 4.17
C SER A 20 7.64 -0.85 3.74
N PHE A 21 7.67 -0.47 2.46
CA PHE A 21 6.86 0.63 1.95
C PHE A 21 5.35 0.34 2.11
N PHE A 22 4.92 -0.89 1.80
CA PHE A 22 3.52 -1.28 1.94
C PHE A 22 3.08 -1.54 3.38
N SER A 23 4.02 -1.77 4.29
CA SER A 23 3.75 -1.82 5.73
C SER A 23 3.49 -0.44 6.32
N ASP A 24 4.16 0.59 5.80
CA ASP A 24 4.03 1.99 6.25
C ASP A 24 2.89 2.73 5.54
N GLU A 25 2.49 2.29 4.34
CA GLU A 25 1.50 2.97 3.49
C GLU A 25 0.26 2.09 3.25
N PHE A 26 -0.93 2.67 3.41
CA PHE A 26 -2.18 1.97 3.10
C PHE A 26 -2.32 1.72 1.59
N SER A 27 -2.59 0.47 1.19
CA SER A 27 -2.74 0.07 -0.21
C SER A 27 -3.81 0.89 -0.98
N GLY A 28 -4.92 1.22 -0.33
CA GLY A 28 -5.97 2.08 -0.89
C GLY A 28 -5.47 3.50 -1.17
N ARG A 29 -4.62 4.07 -0.30
CA ARG A 29 -4.01 5.39 -0.51
C ARG A 29 -3.03 5.37 -1.68
N VAL A 30 -2.19 4.35 -1.77
CA VAL A 30 -1.25 4.18 -2.90
C VAL A 30 -2.01 4.06 -4.23
N THR A 31 -3.06 3.22 -4.27
CA THR A 31 -3.91 3.07 -5.46
C THR A 31 -4.55 4.40 -5.86
N THR A 32 -5.09 5.16 -4.91
CA THR A 32 -5.68 6.48 -5.16
C THR A 32 -4.64 7.44 -5.73
N LYS A 33 -3.42 7.47 -5.16
CA LYS A 33 -2.33 8.32 -5.67
C LYS A 33 -1.93 7.95 -7.10
N VAL A 34 -1.77 6.67 -7.42
CA VAL A 34 -1.48 6.20 -8.80
C VAL A 34 -2.54 6.69 -9.78
N MET A 35 -3.83 6.56 -9.41
CA MET A 35 -4.94 6.93 -10.30
C MET A 35 -5.10 8.45 -10.47
N GLN A 36 -5.01 9.22 -9.39
CA GLN A 36 -5.24 10.66 -9.39
C GLN A 36 -4.06 11.45 -9.93
N THR A 37 -2.81 11.12 -9.54
CA THR A 37 -1.62 11.82 -10.01
C THR A 37 -1.50 11.81 -11.52
N ALA A 38 -1.78 10.68 -12.16
CA ALA A 38 -1.75 10.56 -13.63
C ALA A 38 -2.78 11.47 -14.34
N LEU A 39 -3.95 11.66 -13.73
CA LEU A 39 -4.96 12.59 -14.26
C LEU A 39 -4.53 14.04 -14.03
N SER A 40 -4.07 14.37 -12.83
CA SER A 40 -3.64 15.72 -12.49
C SER A 40 -2.45 16.19 -13.33
N VAL A 41 -1.49 15.31 -13.67
CA VAL A 41 -0.42 15.64 -14.62
C VAL A 41 -0.98 16.06 -15.99
N ARG A 42 -1.96 15.30 -16.52
CA ARG A 42 -2.63 15.66 -17.77
C ARG A 42 -3.29 17.03 -17.68
N ASP A 43 -4.04 17.28 -16.60
CA ASP A 43 -4.82 18.50 -16.44
C ASP A 43 -3.91 19.74 -16.26
N VAL A 44 -2.80 19.58 -15.54
CA VAL A 44 -1.76 20.63 -15.45
C VAL A 44 -1.17 20.94 -16.83
N LEU A 45 -0.76 19.91 -17.58
CA LEU A 45 -0.20 20.10 -18.92
C LEU A 45 -1.21 20.74 -19.88
N PHE A 46 -2.46 20.29 -19.86
CA PHE A 46 -3.53 20.84 -20.67
C PHE A 46 -3.76 22.32 -20.35
N THR A 47 -3.82 22.67 -19.06
CA THR A 47 -4.01 24.07 -18.64
C THR A 47 -2.84 24.95 -19.09
N ILE A 48 -1.61 24.49 -18.93
CA ILE A 48 -0.41 25.28 -19.30
C ILE A 48 -0.27 25.41 -20.83
N ILE A 49 -0.49 24.33 -21.59
CA ILE A 49 -0.19 24.31 -23.03
C ILE A 49 -1.35 24.90 -23.85
N GLU A 50 -2.58 24.68 -23.46
CA GLU A 50 -3.77 25.04 -24.25
C GLU A 50 -4.50 26.26 -23.69
N ILE A 51 -4.78 26.27 -22.39
CA ILE A 51 -5.61 27.29 -21.76
C ILE A 51 -4.84 28.58 -21.54
N ALA A 52 -3.65 28.55 -20.96
CA ALA A 52 -2.91 29.77 -20.64
C ALA A 52 -2.54 30.61 -21.88
N PRO A 53 -2.03 30.02 -23.00
CA PRO A 53 -1.82 30.78 -24.24
C PRO A 53 -3.11 31.35 -24.83
N GLY A 54 -4.24 30.59 -24.75
CA GLY A 54 -5.54 31.04 -25.22
C GLY A 54 -6.02 32.29 -24.48
N ILE A 55 -5.83 32.33 -23.15
CA ILE A 55 -6.12 33.51 -22.32
C ILE A 55 -5.26 34.70 -22.74
N GLY A 56 -3.96 34.47 -22.95
CA GLY A 56 -3.00 35.49 -23.39
C GLY A 56 -3.42 36.13 -24.74
N VAL A 57 -3.69 35.30 -25.74
CA VAL A 57 -4.15 35.73 -27.06
C VAL A 57 -5.44 36.53 -26.98
N TYR A 58 -6.39 36.05 -26.14
CA TYR A 58 -7.68 36.74 -25.94
C TYR A 58 -7.52 38.16 -25.39
N PHE A 59 -6.69 38.37 -24.36
CA PHE A 59 -6.44 39.68 -23.79
C PHE A 59 -5.68 40.59 -24.73
N ILE A 60 -4.70 40.08 -25.47
CA ILE A 60 -3.97 40.81 -26.49
C ILE A 60 -4.96 41.29 -27.57
N ALA A 61 -5.86 40.43 -28.04
CA ALA A 61 -6.84 40.77 -29.04
C ALA A 61 -7.80 41.87 -28.57
N ILE A 62 -8.32 41.80 -27.32
CA ILE A 62 -9.17 42.85 -26.75
C ILE A 62 -8.43 44.18 -26.68
N ILE A 63 -7.19 44.22 -26.19
CA ILE A 63 -6.40 45.45 -26.11
C ILE A 63 -6.17 46.02 -27.51
N ALA A 64 -5.76 45.19 -28.50
CA ALA A 64 -5.52 45.62 -29.86
C ALA A 64 -6.79 46.20 -30.55
N LEU A 65 -7.94 45.53 -30.35
CA LEU A 65 -9.23 46.00 -30.87
C LEU A 65 -9.67 47.32 -30.22
N ALA A 66 -9.52 47.46 -28.89
CA ALA A 66 -9.83 48.70 -28.19
C ALA A 66 -8.94 49.87 -28.69
N GLY A 67 -7.64 49.60 -28.87
CA GLY A 67 -6.68 50.56 -29.42
C GLY A 67 -6.94 50.93 -30.88
N GLY A 68 -7.58 50.06 -31.66
CA GLY A 68 -8.01 50.34 -33.02
C GLY A 68 -9.11 51.45 -33.12
N PHE A 69 -9.87 51.64 -32.03
CA PHE A 69 -10.84 52.76 -31.98
C PHE A 69 -10.21 54.05 -31.44
N ASP A 70 -9.48 53.96 -30.32
CA ASP A 70 -8.67 55.03 -29.75
C ASP A 70 -7.64 54.44 -28.79
N LEU A 71 -6.41 54.98 -28.84
CA LEU A 71 -5.30 54.44 -28.04
C LEU A 71 -5.55 54.50 -26.52
N LYS A 72 -6.29 55.50 -26.08
CA LYS A 72 -6.61 55.68 -24.65
C LYS A 72 -7.68 54.71 -24.15
N LEU A 73 -8.49 54.13 -25.07
CA LEU A 73 -9.47 53.05 -24.71
C LEU A 73 -8.81 51.75 -24.31
N MET A 74 -7.49 51.56 -24.58
CA MET A 74 -6.72 50.45 -24.07
C MET A 74 -6.48 50.52 -22.53
N LEU A 75 -6.38 51.75 -22.00
CA LEU A 75 -5.98 51.95 -20.59
C LEU A 75 -6.88 51.27 -19.53
N PRO A 76 -8.22 51.37 -19.64
CA PRO A 76 -9.12 50.68 -18.71
C PRO A 76 -8.93 49.15 -18.74
N PHE A 77 -8.69 48.55 -19.92
CA PHE A 77 -8.49 47.11 -20.05
C PHE A 77 -7.12 46.69 -19.49
N ILE A 78 -6.06 47.45 -19.77
CA ILE A 78 -4.72 47.18 -19.22
C ILE A 78 -4.76 47.30 -17.68
N ALA A 79 -5.37 48.37 -17.15
CA ALA A 79 -5.50 48.57 -15.72
C ALA A 79 -6.25 47.41 -15.07
N TRP A 80 -7.34 46.96 -15.69
CA TRP A 80 -8.10 45.82 -15.19
C TRP A 80 -7.24 44.54 -15.19
N ILE A 81 -6.51 44.22 -16.27
CA ILE A 81 -5.64 43.04 -16.35
C ILE A 81 -4.59 43.07 -15.22
N VAL A 82 -3.97 44.21 -14.96
CA VAL A 82 -2.98 44.36 -13.91
C VAL A 82 -3.61 44.13 -12.53
N LEU A 83 -4.75 44.79 -12.24
CA LEU A 83 -5.45 44.65 -10.96
C LEU A 83 -5.99 43.22 -10.74
N PHE A 84 -6.55 42.63 -11.81
CA PHE A 84 -6.99 41.23 -11.79
C PHE A 84 -5.81 40.27 -11.54
N GLY A 85 -4.68 40.49 -12.22
CA GLY A 85 -3.46 39.73 -11.99
C GLY A 85 -2.95 39.82 -10.55
N LEU A 86 -2.96 41.02 -9.96
CA LEU A 86 -2.62 41.20 -8.54
C LEU A 86 -3.62 40.49 -7.60
N ALA A 87 -4.92 40.53 -7.90
CA ALA A 87 -5.92 39.77 -7.15
C ALA A 87 -5.67 38.27 -7.26
N MET A 88 -5.34 37.76 -8.44
CA MET A 88 -4.98 36.34 -8.63
C MET A 88 -3.76 35.94 -7.83
N LEU A 89 -2.68 36.73 -7.84
CA LEU A 89 -1.47 36.48 -7.05
C LEU A 89 -1.75 36.46 -5.53
N TYR A 90 -2.74 37.22 -5.07
CA TYR A 90 -3.14 37.23 -3.67
C TYR A 90 -4.04 36.06 -3.28
N PHE A 91 -5.08 35.75 -4.06
CA PHE A 91 -6.12 34.80 -3.70
C PHE A 91 -5.75 33.35 -4.06
N VAL A 92 -5.15 33.10 -5.23
CA VAL A 92 -4.92 31.72 -5.72
C VAL A 92 -4.03 30.89 -4.80
N PRO A 93 -2.87 31.38 -4.30
CA PRO A 93 -2.06 30.59 -3.37
C PRO A 93 -2.78 30.27 -2.05
N ARG A 94 -3.64 31.22 -1.59
CA ARG A 94 -4.47 31.03 -0.38
C ARG A 94 -5.55 29.98 -0.59
N LEU A 95 -6.22 30.02 -1.75
CA LEU A 95 -7.21 29.03 -2.14
C LEU A 95 -6.56 27.63 -2.25
N GLY A 96 -5.38 27.54 -2.83
CA GLY A 96 -4.62 26.28 -2.91
C GLY A 96 -4.33 25.69 -1.52
N LYS A 97 -3.86 26.53 -0.58
CA LYS A 97 -3.57 26.09 0.80
C LYS A 97 -4.84 25.60 1.52
N VAL A 98 -5.91 26.38 1.47
CA VAL A 98 -7.21 26.01 2.10
C VAL A 98 -7.81 24.79 1.41
N GLY A 99 -7.65 24.66 0.09
CA GLY A 99 -8.06 23.48 -0.66
C GLY A 99 -7.35 22.22 -0.20
N GLN A 100 -6.05 22.29 0.08
CA GLN A 100 -5.27 21.20 0.64
C GLN A 100 -5.73 20.82 2.06
N GLU A 101 -6.00 21.82 2.92
CA GLU A 101 -6.57 21.57 4.26
C GLU A 101 -7.94 20.85 4.16
N GLN A 102 -8.79 21.25 3.21
CA GLN A 102 -10.07 20.60 2.96
C GLN A 102 -9.89 19.16 2.43
N ALA A 103 -8.94 18.92 1.53
CA ALA A 103 -8.64 17.57 1.02
C ALA A 103 -8.17 16.65 2.16
N ASN A 104 -7.33 17.14 3.07
CA ASN A 104 -6.88 16.40 4.25
C ASN A 104 -8.04 16.09 5.21
N ALA A 105 -8.92 17.05 5.48
CA ALA A 105 -10.10 16.85 6.32
C ALA A 105 -11.07 15.82 5.68
N ARG A 106 -11.27 15.88 4.36
CA ARG A 106 -12.05 14.87 3.60
C ARG A 106 -11.44 13.49 3.74
N SER A 107 -10.13 13.36 3.56
CA SER A 107 -9.42 12.08 3.69
C SER A 107 -9.56 11.51 5.11
N SER A 108 -9.40 12.34 6.14
CA SER A 108 -9.60 11.94 7.54
C SER A 108 -11.04 11.47 7.80
N MET A 109 -12.04 12.20 7.32
CA MET A 109 -13.45 11.83 7.44
C MET A 109 -13.73 10.47 6.75
N THR A 110 -13.28 10.34 5.50
CA THR A 110 -13.46 9.09 4.74
C THR A 110 -12.73 7.93 5.41
N GLY A 111 -11.53 8.15 5.93
CA GLY A 111 -10.75 7.15 6.67
C GLY A 111 -11.48 6.63 7.90
N ARG A 112 -12.03 7.52 8.75
CA ARG A 112 -12.79 7.12 9.95
C ARG A 112 -14.06 6.35 9.63
N ILE A 113 -14.79 6.75 8.59
CA ILE A 113 -16.00 6.04 8.14
C ILE A 113 -15.62 4.66 7.58
N SER A 114 -14.59 4.61 6.74
CA SER A 114 -14.11 3.35 6.16
C SER A 114 -13.60 2.38 7.23
N ASP A 115 -12.91 2.87 8.25
CA ASP A 115 -12.44 2.06 9.38
C ASP A 115 -13.60 1.40 10.13
N ALA A 116 -14.65 2.19 10.44
CA ALA A 116 -15.85 1.66 11.08
C ALA A 116 -16.56 0.58 10.24
N TYR A 117 -16.58 0.73 8.90
CA TYR A 117 -17.19 -0.27 8.01
C TYR A 117 -16.32 -1.51 7.82
N THR A 118 -15.01 -1.33 7.74
CA THR A 118 -14.05 -2.45 7.67
C THR A 118 -14.12 -3.31 8.93
N ASN A 119 -14.28 -2.67 10.10
CA ASN A 119 -14.37 -3.33 11.40
C ASN A 119 -15.81 -3.45 11.91
N ILE A 120 -16.80 -3.50 11.00
CA ILE A 120 -18.23 -3.45 11.36
C ILE A 120 -18.65 -4.55 12.33
N THR A 121 -18.05 -5.73 12.23
CA THR A 121 -18.30 -6.84 13.17
C THR A 121 -17.95 -6.44 14.60
N THR A 122 -16.79 -5.81 14.81
CA THR A 122 -16.37 -5.32 16.14
C THR A 122 -17.33 -4.25 16.65
N VAL A 123 -17.70 -3.28 15.82
CA VAL A 123 -18.66 -2.21 16.17
C VAL A 123 -20.00 -2.80 16.59
N LYS A 124 -20.49 -3.83 15.89
CA LYS A 124 -21.76 -4.53 16.20
C LYS A 124 -21.64 -5.39 17.43
N LEU A 125 -20.55 -6.13 17.59
CA LEU A 125 -20.32 -7.02 18.72
C LEU A 125 -20.33 -6.26 20.06
N PHE A 126 -19.65 -5.13 20.11
CA PHE A 126 -19.57 -4.31 21.32
C PHE A 126 -20.67 -3.26 21.46
N SER A 127 -21.63 -3.22 20.51
CA SER A 127 -22.80 -2.31 20.51
C SER A 127 -22.47 -0.81 20.65
N HIS A 128 -21.30 -0.37 20.15
CA HIS A 128 -20.82 1.01 20.26
C HIS A 128 -21.17 1.91 19.06
N SER A 129 -22.24 1.62 18.32
CA SER A 129 -22.65 2.37 17.12
C SER A 129 -22.81 3.87 17.36
N LYS A 130 -23.29 4.29 18.56
CA LYS A 130 -23.42 5.73 18.91
C LYS A 130 -22.06 6.41 19.07
N ARG A 131 -21.05 5.71 19.62
CA ARG A 131 -19.69 6.21 19.81
C ARG A 131 -19.00 6.39 18.47
N GLU A 132 -19.13 5.41 17.57
CA GLU A 132 -18.58 5.47 16.21
C GLU A 132 -19.26 6.59 15.37
N ALA A 133 -20.57 6.76 15.49
CA ALA A 133 -21.28 7.86 14.86
C ALA A 133 -20.78 9.24 15.35
N HIS A 134 -20.50 9.37 16.65
CA HIS A 134 -19.95 10.61 17.22
C HIS A 134 -18.52 10.87 16.73
N PHE A 135 -17.70 9.82 16.63
CA PHE A 135 -16.33 9.90 16.12
C PHE A 135 -16.27 10.32 14.64
N ALA A 136 -17.15 9.78 13.81
CA ALA A 136 -17.32 10.19 12.42
C ALA A 136 -17.85 11.64 12.31
N ARG A 137 -18.82 12.03 13.16
CA ARG A 137 -19.39 13.38 13.19
C ARG A 137 -18.37 14.45 13.49
N ALA A 138 -17.40 14.20 14.38
CA ALA A 138 -16.32 15.14 14.65
C ALA A 138 -15.49 15.42 13.38
N ALA A 139 -15.13 14.39 12.61
CA ALA A 139 -14.41 14.56 11.35
C ALA A 139 -15.25 15.26 10.27
N MET A 140 -16.56 15.03 10.25
CA MET A 140 -17.48 15.77 9.37
C MET A 140 -17.55 17.25 9.71
N GLU A 141 -17.49 17.61 10.99
CA GLU A 141 -17.48 19.02 11.43
C GLU A 141 -16.16 19.69 11.01
N ASP A 142 -15.01 19.05 11.15
CA ASP A 142 -13.71 19.55 10.66
C ASP A 142 -13.74 19.79 9.15
N PHE A 143 -14.29 18.82 8.39
CA PHE A 143 -14.46 18.96 6.94
C PHE A 143 -15.38 20.13 6.58
N LYS A 144 -16.49 20.30 7.29
CA LYS A 144 -17.40 21.44 7.12
C LYS A 144 -16.71 22.77 7.41
N GLN A 145 -15.93 22.88 8.49
CA GLN A 145 -15.23 24.11 8.85
C GLN A 145 -14.19 24.51 7.80
N THR A 146 -13.42 23.56 7.28
CA THR A 146 -12.48 23.83 6.17
C THR A 146 -13.20 24.23 4.90
N GLY A 147 -14.34 23.60 4.58
CA GLY A 147 -15.19 23.97 3.45
C GLY A 147 -15.74 25.39 3.58
N LEU A 148 -16.19 25.80 4.77
CA LEU A 148 -16.68 27.17 5.02
C LEU A 148 -15.56 28.21 4.88
N ARG A 149 -14.31 27.89 5.27
CA ARG A 149 -13.15 28.77 5.03
C ARG A 149 -12.88 28.93 3.55
N GLN A 150 -12.92 27.84 2.78
CA GLN A 150 -12.74 27.89 1.32
C GLN A 150 -13.82 28.74 0.66
N MET A 151 -15.11 28.53 1.00
CA MET A 151 -16.22 29.30 0.46
C MET A 151 -16.10 30.79 0.77
N ARG A 152 -15.69 31.18 1.99
CA ARG A 152 -15.46 32.58 2.34
C ARG A 152 -14.39 33.21 1.46
N LEU A 153 -13.29 32.50 1.22
CA LEU A 153 -12.21 32.99 0.38
C LEU A 153 -12.63 33.15 -1.08
N VAL A 154 -13.40 32.19 -1.61
CA VAL A 154 -14.02 32.26 -2.93
C VAL A 154 -14.96 33.46 -3.03
N SER A 155 -15.86 33.66 -2.05
CA SER A 155 -16.77 34.81 -2.03
C SER A 155 -16.06 36.17 -1.95
N GLN A 156 -14.97 36.25 -1.16
CA GLN A 156 -14.14 37.46 -1.09
C GLN A 156 -13.50 37.78 -2.45
N PHE A 157 -12.95 36.77 -3.12
CA PHE A 157 -12.41 36.95 -4.47
C PHE A 157 -13.49 37.39 -5.44
N GLU A 158 -14.67 36.76 -5.38
CA GLU A 158 -15.79 37.07 -6.27
C GLU A 158 -16.25 38.52 -6.11
N ILE A 159 -16.34 39.02 -4.86
CA ILE A 159 -16.65 40.44 -4.59
C ILE A 159 -15.63 41.38 -5.22
N VAL A 160 -14.32 41.08 -5.03
CA VAL A 160 -13.23 41.87 -5.62
C VAL A 160 -13.30 41.84 -7.15
N ASN A 161 -13.46 40.64 -7.73
CA ASN A 161 -13.58 40.46 -9.18
C ASN A 161 -14.77 41.25 -9.74
N GLN A 162 -15.93 41.16 -9.11
CA GLN A 162 -17.14 41.89 -9.54
C GLN A 162 -16.95 43.42 -9.47
N ALA A 163 -16.27 43.88 -8.40
CA ALA A 163 -15.96 45.31 -8.28
C ALA A 163 -15.03 45.80 -9.42
N LEU A 164 -13.99 44.99 -9.74
CA LEU A 164 -13.09 45.30 -10.86
C LEU A 164 -13.78 45.30 -12.22
N VAL A 165 -14.70 44.36 -12.45
CA VAL A 165 -15.47 44.30 -13.69
C VAL A 165 -16.42 45.48 -13.82
N VAL A 166 -17.14 45.85 -12.74
CA VAL A 166 -18.01 47.04 -12.74
C VAL A 166 -17.16 48.28 -12.99
N ALA A 167 -16.01 48.43 -12.34
CA ALA A 167 -15.11 49.57 -12.59
C ALA A 167 -14.62 49.61 -14.05
N LEU A 168 -14.33 48.47 -14.65
CA LEU A 168 -13.96 48.37 -16.07
C LEU A 168 -15.10 48.84 -16.99
N ILE A 169 -16.34 48.34 -16.75
CA ILE A 169 -17.50 48.72 -17.55
C ILE A 169 -17.75 50.22 -17.48
N MET A 170 -17.71 50.80 -16.27
CA MET A 170 -17.89 52.23 -16.06
C MET A 170 -16.78 53.05 -16.69
N ALA A 171 -15.53 52.66 -16.54
CA ALA A 171 -14.37 53.40 -17.11
C ALA A 171 -14.33 53.29 -18.63
N ALA A 172 -14.39 52.07 -19.19
CA ALA A 172 -14.29 51.86 -20.63
C ALA A 172 -15.54 52.35 -21.35
N GLY A 173 -16.76 52.03 -20.86
CA GLY A 173 -18.01 52.49 -21.46
C GLY A 173 -18.23 53.98 -21.30
N GLY A 174 -17.97 54.55 -20.11
CA GLY A 174 -18.06 56.01 -19.88
C GLY A 174 -17.09 56.78 -20.72
N TYR A 175 -15.83 56.34 -20.87
CA TYR A 175 -14.85 56.99 -21.74
C TYR A 175 -15.21 56.85 -23.21
N ALA A 176 -15.72 55.70 -23.66
CA ALA A 176 -16.19 55.51 -25.04
C ALA A 176 -17.42 56.47 -25.37
N LEU A 177 -18.36 56.63 -24.42
CA LEU A 177 -19.50 57.58 -24.56
C LEU A 177 -19.01 59.03 -24.64
N TRP A 178 -17.99 59.40 -23.83
CA TRP A 178 -17.40 60.73 -23.86
C TRP A 178 -16.74 61.04 -25.21
N LEU A 179 -15.97 60.08 -25.76
CA LEU A 179 -15.35 60.21 -27.12
C LEU A 179 -16.39 60.28 -28.23
N TRP A 180 -17.50 59.55 -28.10
CA TRP A 180 -18.60 59.60 -29.04
C TRP A 180 -19.30 60.97 -28.99
N HIS A 181 -19.53 61.53 -27.82
CA HIS A 181 -20.06 62.88 -27.68
C HIS A 181 -19.21 63.96 -28.33
N GLN A 182 -17.89 63.75 -28.34
CA GLN A 182 -16.94 64.62 -29.02
C GLN A 182 -16.82 64.34 -30.53
N GLY A 183 -17.55 63.37 -31.06
CA GLY A 183 -17.51 62.98 -32.48
C GLY A 183 -16.20 62.24 -32.90
N GLN A 184 -15.37 61.80 -31.94
CA GLN A 184 -14.11 61.13 -32.22
C GLN A 184 -14.27 59.66 -32.54
N VAL A 185 -15.33 59.00 -32.08
CA VAL A 185 -15.68 57.59 -32.34
C VAL A 185 -17.15 57.44 -32.73
N GLY A 186 -17.45 56.40 -33.52
CA GLY A 186 -18.83 56.10 -33.92
C GLY A 186 -19.59 55.30 -32.87
N THR A 187 -20.92 55.23 -32.98
CA THR A 187 -21.79 54.41 -32.07
C THR A 187 -21.42 52.96 -32.01
N GLY A 188 -20.86 52.39 -33.14
CA GLY A 188 -20.34 51.03 -33.19
C GLY A 188 -19.15 50.77 -32.24
N ALA A 189 -18.31 51.78 -32.02
CA ALA A 189 -17.15 51.67 -31.09
C ALA A 189 -17.67 51.59 -29.65
N VAL A 190 -18.68 52.40 -29.25
CA VAL A 190 -19.31 52.37 -27.93
C VAL A 190 -19.94 51.00 -27.65
N ALA A 191 -20.68 50.47 -28.63
CA ALA A 191 -21.28 49.14 -28.53
C ALA A 191 -20.21 48.03 -28.40
N ALA A 192 -19.14 48.08 -29.20
CA ALA A 192 -18.08 47.12 -29.20
C ALA A 192 -17.30 47.13 -27.85
N ILE A 193 -16.90 48.30 -27.36
CA ILE A 193 -16.19 48.45 -26.08
C ILE A 193 -17.02 47.94 -24.89
N THR A 194 -18.32 48.29 -24.86
CA THR A 194 -19.21 47.81 -23.83
C THR A 194 -19.39 46.29 -23.88
N ALA A 195 -19.57 45.73 -25.08
CA ALA A 195 -19.66 44.28 -25.26
C ALA A 195 -18.38 43.55 -24.83
N MET A 196 -17.18 44.10 -25.16
CA MET A 196 -15.92 43.58 -24.71
C MET A 196 -15.78 43.56 -23.17
N ALA A 197 -16.16 44.68 -22.51
CA ALA A 197 -16.11 44.80 -21.07
C ALA A 197 -17.08 43.79 -20.38
N LEU A 198 -18.29 43.63 -20.90
CA LEU A 198 -19.26 42.63 -20.42
C LEU A 198 -18.77 41.21 -20.62
N ARG A 199 -18.09 40.90 -21.71
CA ARG A 199 -17.54 39.57 -21.99
C ARG A 199 -16.42 39.20 -21.03
N ILE A 200 -15.62 40.15 -20.57
CA ILE A 200 -14.55 39.95 -19.57
C ILE A 200 -15.15 39.43 -18.25
N ASN A 201 -16.37 39.79 -17.87
CA ASN A 201 -17.02 39.30 -16.66
C ASN A 201 -17.11 37.76 -16.64
N GLY A 202 -17.63 37.14 -17.69
CA GLY A 202 -17.66 35.66 -17.79
C GLY A 202 -16.28 35.02 -17.86
N MET A 203 -15.35 35.68 -18.57
CA MET A 203 -14.00 35.19 -18.75
C MET A 203 -13.20 35.19 -17.43
N SER A 204 -13.34 36.23 -16.60
CA SER A 204 -12.66 36.33 -15.31
C SER A 204 -13.03 35.22 -14.32
N HIS A 205 -14.31 34.84 -14.26
CA HIS A 205 -14.79 33.73 -13.44
C HIS A 205 -14.20 32.39 -13.94
N TRP A 206 -14.19 32.18 -15.25
CA TRP A 206 -13.62 30.98 -15.84
C TRP A 206 -12.12 30.87 -15.60
N ILE A 207 -11.36 31.98 -15.74
CA ILE A 207 -9.92 32.03 -15.45
C ILE A 207 -9.65 31.68 -13.98
N MET A 208 -10.42 32.26 -13.05
CA MET A 208 -10.29 31.94 -11.62
C MET A 208 -10.47 30.45 -11.37
N TRP A 209 -11.52 29.85 -11.94
CA TRP A 209 -11.78 28.42 -11.80
C TRP A 209 -10.63 27.57 -12.35
N GLN A 210 -10.12 27.92 -13.53
CA GLN A 210 -8.98 27.23 -14.14
C GLN A 210 -7.70 27.34 -13.30
N MET A 211 -7.43 28.52 -12.75
CA MET A 211 -6.24 28.73 -11.90
C MET A 211 -6.37 27.97 -10.56
N THR A 212 -7.54 27.97 -9.93
CA THR A 212 -7.77 27.19 -8.73
C THR A 212 -7.57 25.69 -9.01
N SER A 213 -8.16 25.19 -10.08
CA SER A 213 -7.99 23.79 -10.51
C SER A 213 -6.52 23.46 -10.82
N LEU A 214 -5.80 24.38 -11.47
CA LEU A 214 -4.37 24.21 -11.76
C LEU A 214 -3.55 24.02 -10.48
N PHE A 215 -3.75 24.88 -9.46
CA PHE A 215 -3.02 24.77 -8.20
C PHE A 215 -3.41 23.51 -7.40
N GLU A 216 -4.68 23.12 -7.39
CA GLU A 216 -5.13 21.86 -6.80
C GLU A 216 -4.47 20.64 -7.48
N ASN A 217 -4.41 20.64 -8.81
CA ASN A 217 -3.76 19.59 -9.58
C ASN A 217 -2.25 19.56 -9.37
N ILE A 218 -1.58 20.73 -9.28
CA ILE A 218 -0.15 20.81 -8.95
C ILE A 218 0.08 20.20 -7.55
N GLY A 219 -0.73 20.55 -6.56
CA GLY A 219 -0.67 19.97 -5.21
C GLY A 219 -0.83 18.44 -5.22
N THR A 220 -1.79 17.93 -5.99
CA THR A 220 -2.01 16.47 -6.17
C THR A 220 -0.80 15.80 -6.84
N VAL A 221 -0.20 16.45 -7.84
CA VAL A 221 1.02 15.94 -8.49
C VAL A 221 2.18 15.90 -7.49
N GLN A 222 2.39 16.97 -6.72
CA GLN A 222 3.47 17.03 -5.73
C GLN A 222 3.32 15.95 -4.64
N ASP A 223 2.12 15.79 -4.07
CA ASP A 223 1.85 14.76 -3.06
C ASP A 223 1.99 13.35 -3.66
N GLY A 224 1.48 13.13 -4.87
CA GLY A 224 1.62 11.87 -5.57
C GLY A 224 3.08 11.52 -5.85
N MET A 225 3.82 12.45 -6.45
CA MET A 225 5.24 12.26 -6.78
C MET A 225 6.09 12.02 -5.53
N ALA A 226 5.83 12.73 -4.43
CA ALA A 226 6.52 12.51 -3.16
C ALA A 226 6.40 11.08 -2.62
N THR A 227 5.33 10.37 -2.98
CA THR A 227 5.11 8.96 -2.59
C THR A 227 5.59 8.00 -3.69
N LEU A 228 5.21 8.25 -4.95
CA LEU A 228 5.42 7.32 -6.07
C LEU A 228 6.88 7.29 -6.54
N THR A 229 7.68 8.33 -6.28
CA THR A 229 9.10 8.39 -6.65
C THR A 229 10.05 8.00 -5.54
N ARG A 230 9.56 7.59 -4.37
CA ARG A 230 10.42 7.01 -3.34
C ARG A 230 11.11 5.78 -3.91
N GLY A 231 12.44 5.75 -3.86
CA GLY A 231 13.20 4.56 -4.25
C GLY A 231 12.90 3.38 -3.32
N PRO A 232 12.90 2.15 -3.81
CA PRO A 232 12.79 0.97 -2.96
C PRO A 232 13.98 0.91 -1.99
N LYS A 233 13.70 0.56 -0.71
CA LYS A 233 14.76 0.42 0.32
C LYS A 233 15.70 -0.75 0.02
N VAL A 234 15.17 -1.82 -0.59
CA VAL A 234 15.94 -3.01 -1.01
C VAL A 234 15.99 -3.02 -2.52
N GLN A 235 17.21 -2.98 -3.09
CA GLN A 235 17.43 -2.95 -4.53
C GLN A 235 18.42 -4.02 -4.94
N ASP A 236 18.24 -4.57 -6.13
CA ASP A 236 19.26 -5.44 -6.71
C ASP A 236 20.46 -4.61 -7.12
N ALA A 237 21.67 -5.13 -6.83
CA ALA A 237 22.89 -4.53 -7.32
C ALA A 237 22.91 -4.53 -8.86
N PRO A 238 23.54 -3.54 -9.52
CA PRO A 238 23.57 -3.49 -10.98
C PRO A 238 24.19 -4.75 -11.63
N ASP A 239 25.03 -5.45 -10.90
CA ASP A 239 25.75 -6.69 -11.27
C ASP A 239 25.19 -7.93 -10.58
N ALA A 240 23.98 -7.84 -9.98
CA ALA A 240 23.36 -8.95 -9.27
C ALA A 240 23.19 -10.18 -10.18
N ALA A 241 23.77 -11.28 -9.74
CA ALA A 241 23.72 -12.56 -10.45
C ALA A 241 22.39 -13.30 -10.19
N VAL A 242 22.06 -14.27 -11.03
CA VAL A 242 20.97 -15.20 -10.74
C VAL A 242 21.48 -16.22 -9.71
N LEU A 243 20.73 -16.41 -8.61
CA LEU A 243 21.06 -17.41 -7.59
C LEU A 243 21.06 -18.82 -8.19
N LYS A 244 22.14 -19.54 -8.02
CA LYS A 244 22.27 -20.94 -8.44
C LYS A 244 22.23 -21.83 -7.20
N THR A 245 21.11 -22.51 -6.98
CA THR A 245 20.98 -23.44 -5.86
C THR A 245 21.46 -24.83 -6.26
N THR A 246 22.32 -25.41 -5.44
CA THR A 246 22.84 -26.77 -5.59
C THR A 246 22.25 -27.73 -4.55
N GLY A 247 21.98 -27.27 -3.35
CA GLY A 247 21.41 -28.06 -2.28
C GLY A 247 20.56 -27.26 -1.29
N GLY A 248 20.68 -25.95 -1.31
CA GLY A 248 19.91 -25.06 -0.44
C GLY A 248 20.49 -24.93 0.98
N ALA A 249 21.81 -25.07 1.15
CA ALA A 249 22.45 -24.75 2.43
C ALA A 249 22.32 -23.24 2.73
N VAL A 250 22.02 -22.88 3.98
CA VAL A 250 21.83 -21.49 4.39
C VAL A 250 22.79 -21.13 5.52
N SER A 251 23.48 -20.00 5.44
CA SER A 251 24.26 -19.46 6.55
C SER A 251 23.92 -18.01 6.85
N PHE A 252 23.92 -17.69 8.13
CA PHE A 252 23.85 -16.35 8.70
C PHE A 252 25.15 -16.09 9.43
N ASP A 253 25.94 -15.11 8.96
CA ASP A 253 27.27 -14.84 9.46
C ASP A 253 27.28 -13.47 10.13
N ASN A 254 27.33 -13.45 11.48
CA ASN A 254 27.33 -12.25 12.33
C ASN A 254 26.22 -11.24 11.99
N VAL A 255 25.00 -11.73 11.75
CA VAL A 255 23.87 -10.91 11.29
C VAL A 255 23.33 -10.02 12.40
N GLY A 256 23.33 -8.71 12.15
CA GLY A 256 22.68 -7.69 12.96
C GLY A 256 21.62 -6.93 12.17
N PHE A 257 20.48 -6.64 12.81
CA PHE A 257 19.36 -5.95 12.16
C PHE A 257 18.47 -5.19 13.15
N ASN A 258 17.99 -4.03 12.70
CA ASN A 258 16.94 -3.25 13.34
C ASN A 258 15.93 -2.72 12.31
N TYR A 259 14.66 -2.50 12.69
CA TYR A 259 13.64 -2.04 11.74
C TYR A 259 13.64 -0.52 11.55
N ASN A 260 14.08 0.35 12.27
CA ASN A 260 14.06 1.81 12.08
C ASN A 260 15.08 2.54 12.96
N GLY A 261 16.15 1.85 13.37
CA GLY A 261 17.20 2.44 14.21
C GLY A 261 16.87 2.53 15.71
N GLU A 262 15.67 2.07 16.14
CA GLU A 262 15.24 2.25 17.54
C GLU A 262 15.65 1.10 18.47
N ARG A 263 15.49 -0.15 18.04
CA ARG A 263 15.82 -1.33 18.84
C ARG A 263 16.46 -2.41 17.97
N GLN A 264 17.61 -2.91 18.39
CA GLN A 264 18.24 -4.05 17.74
C GLN A 264 17.37 -5.29 17.93
N VAL A 265 16.95 -5.91 16.80
CA VAL A 265 16.06 -7.10 16.79
C VAL A 265 16.89 -8.36 16.63
N LEU A 266 18.00 -8.33 15.88
CA LEU A 266 18.98 -9.40 15.81
C LEU A 266 20.35 -8.81 16.10
N ASP A 267 21.15 -9.51 16.94
CA ASP A 267 22.45 -9.03 17.41
C ASP A 267 23.53 -10.12 17.24
N GLY A 268 24.31 -10.00 16.16
CA GLY A 268 25.45 -10.88 15.89
C GLY A 268 25.04 -12.35 15.71
N LEU A 269 23.90 -12.61 15.10
CA LEU A 269 23.35 -13.95 14.91
C LEU A 269 24.21 -14.76 13.96
N ASN A 270 24.68 -15.94 14.43
CA ASN A 270 25.41 -16.92 13.64
C ASN A 270 24.62 -18.23 13.59
N LEU A 271 24.26 -18.67 12.38
CA LEU A 271 23.49 -19.90 12.16
C LEU A 271 23.92 -20.54 10.85
N SER A 272 24.28 -21.84 10.89
CA SER A 272 24.53 -22.61 9.68
C SER A 272 23.54 -23.76 9.58
N ILE A 273 22.89 -23.91 8.43
CA ILE A 273 21.88 -24.93 8.10
C ILE A 273 22.43 -25.72 6.89
N ARG A 274 22.53 -27.01 7.03
CA ARG A 274 23.03 -27.88 5.95
C ARG A 274 21.98 -28.05 4.88
N ALA A 275 22.42 -28.36 3.66
CA ALA A 275 21.52 -28.76 2.60
C ALA A 275 20.67 -29.98 3.03
N GLY A 276 19.35 -29.90 2.88
CA GLY A 276 18.40 -30.93 3.26
C GLY A 276 18.13 -31.02 4.78
N GLU A 277 18.73 -30.18 5.62
CA GLU A 277 18.50 -30.17 7.07
C GLU A 277 17.15 -29.50 7.39
N LYS A 278 16.40 -30.07 8.32
CA LYS A 278 15.14 -29.53 8.82
C LYS A 278 15.37 -28.91 10.19
N ILE A 279 15.23 -27.59 10.30
CA ILE A 279 15.38 -26.89 11.59
C ILE A 279 14.07 -26.28 12.06
N GLY A 280 13.85 -26.32 13.36
CA GLY A 280 12.74 -25.63 14.05
C GLY A 280 13.22 -24.42 14.81
N LEU A 281 12.64 -23.23 14.52
CA LEU A 281 12.87 -22.01 15.28
C LEU A 281 11.87 -21.95 16.45
N VAL A 282 12.36 -21.96 17.67
CA VAL A 282 11.58 -21.93 18.92
C VAL A 282 11.94 -20.67 19.70
N GLY A 283 11.00 -20.08 20.41
CA GLY A 283 11.25 -18.91 21.26
C GLY A 283 9.97 -18.09 21.50
N ARG A 284 10.04 -17.17 22.46
CA ARG A 284 8.93 -16.30 22.81
C ARG A 284 8.52 -15.39 21.65
N SER A 285 7.30 -14.82 21.73
CA SER A 285 6.92 -13.74 20.80
C SER A 285 7.92 -12.57 20.91
N GLY A 286 8.33 -12.03 19.79
CA GLY A 286 9.35 -10.96 19.76
C GLY A 286 10.81 -11.41 19.78
N ALA A 287 11.12 -12.73 19.85
CA ALA A 287 12.49 -13.25 19.88
C ALA A 287 13.27 -13.07 18.55
N GLY A 288 12.65 -12.59 17.47
CA GLY A 288 13.30 -12.34 16.19
C GLY A 288 13.09 -13.43 15.12
N LYS A 289 12.27 -14.48 15.38
CA LYS A 289 12.03 -15.61 14.45
C LYS A 289 11.50 -15.14 13.07
N SER A 290 10.44 -14.37 13.04
CA SER A 290 9.87 -13.85 11.78
C SER A 290 10.81 -12.85 11.09
N THR A 291 11.61 -12.12 11.86
CA THR A 291 12.64 -11.22 11.32
C THR A 291 13.72 -12.01 10.58
N LEU A 292 14.17 -13.14 11.13
CA LEU A 292 15.14 -14.02 10.48
C LEU A 292 14.61 -14.52 9.11
N ILE A 293 13.33 -14.92 9.05
CA ILE A 293 12.67 -15.33 7.80
C ILE A 293 12.58 -14.15 6.81
N ASN A 294 12.20 -12.97 7.27
CA ASN A 294 12.09 -11.78 6.43
C ASN A 294 13.43 -11.36 5.82
N LEU A 295 14.52 -11.50 6.58
CA LEU A 295 15.87 -11.23 6.09
C LEU A 295 16.34 -12.28 5.09
N LEU A 296 16.03 -13.56 5.29
CA LEU A 296 16.34 -14.63 4.33
C LEU A 296 15.60 -14.43 3.00
N LEU A 297 14.34 -13.95 3.04
CA LEU A 297 13.57 -13.56 1.85
C LEU A 297 14.02 -12.23 1.24
N ARG A 298 14.98 -11.56 1.89
CA ARG A 298 15.48 -10.23 1.51
C ARG A 298 14.33 -9.23 1.33
N PHE A 299 13.37 -9.22 2.28
CA PHE A 299 12.41 -8.14 2.41
C PHE A 299 13.03 -6.91 3.05
N TYR A 300 14.14 -7.11 3.77
CA TYR A 300 15.04 -6.11 4.34
C TYR A 300 16.48 -6.55 4.10
N ASP A 301 17.40 -5.61 3.91
CA ASP A 301 18.83 -5.89 3.93
C ASP A 301 19.35 -5.87 5.37
N VAL A 302 20.39 -6.63 5.68
CA VAL A 302 21.01 -6.69 7.00
C VAL A 302 21.82 -5.41 7.28
N ASP A 303 21.88 -4.96 8.54
CA ASP A 303 22.70 -3.81 8.93
C ASP A 303 24.18 -4.21 9.10
N LYS A 304 24.42 -5.46 9.55
CA LYS A 304 25.76 -6.05 9.76
C LYS A 304 25.74 -7.52 9.37
N GLY A 305 26.90 -8.02 9.00
CA GLY A 305 27.06 -9.41 8.62
C GLY A 305 26.50 -9.71 7.22
N GLU A 306 26.27 -10.97 6.94
CA GLU A 306 25.76 -11.42 5.65
C GLU A 306 24.95 -12.72 5.78
N ILE A 307 24.07 -12.95 4.80
CA ILE A 307 23.32 -14.19 4.66
C ILE A 307 23.71 -14.82 3.33
N ARG A 308 23.99 -16.12 3.35
CA ARG A 308 24.39 -16.87 2.15
C ARG A 308 23.49 -18.07 1.92
N ILE A 309 23.24 -18.38 0.65
CA ILE A 309 22.62 -19.62 0.19
C ILE A 309 23.60 -20.33 -0.74
N ASP A 310 23.94 -21.57 -0.44
CA ASP A 310 24.98 -22.36 -1.16
C ASP A 310 26.27 -21.54 -1.39
N GLY A 311 26.71 -20.81 -0.35
CA GLY A 311 27.89 -19.95 -0.37
C GLY A 311 27.77 -18.62 -1.08
N GLN A 312 26.63 -18.35 -1.75
CA GLN A 312 26.38 -17.11 -2.46
C GLN A 312 25.66 -16.10 -1.54
N ASN A 313 26.24 -14.90 -1.39
CA ASN A 313 25.63 -13.83 -0.59
C ASN A 313 24.33 -13.33 -1.26
N ILE A 314 23.22 -13.38 -0.52
CA ILE A 314 21.89 -12.97 -1.03
C ILE A 314 21.79 -11.49 -1.39
N ALA A 315 22.69 -10.64 -0.89
CA ALA A 315 22.75 -9.22 -1.27
C ALA A 315 23.24 -9.01 -2.72
N HIS A 316 23.99 -9.96 -3.27
CA HIS A 316 24.58 -9.90 -4.62
C HIS A 316 23.83 -10.75 -5.66
N VAL A 317 22.67 -11.29 -5.32
CA VAL A 317 21.80 -12.00 -6.27
C VAL A 317 20.50 -11.22 -6.48
N THR A 318 19.81 -11.50 -7.61
CA THR A 318 18.51 -10.87 -7.88
C THR A 318 17.43 -11.39 -6.93
N GLN A 319 16.57 -10.52 -6.41
CA GLN A 319 15.49 -10.86 -5.50
C GLN A 319 14.54 -11.91 -6.10
N ASP A 320 14.30 -11.84 -7.41
CA ASP A 320 13.41 -12.79 -8.09
C ASP A 320 14.02 -14.21 -8.08
N SER A 321 15.32 -14.36 -8.35
CA SER A 321 15.99 -15.66 -8.31
C SER A 321 16.07 -16.21 -6.88
N LEU A 322 16.34 -15.35 -5.90
CA LEU A 322 16.33 -15.71 -4.48
C LEU A 322 14.97 -16.24 -4.06
N ARG A 323 13.92 -15.48 -4.31
CA ARG A 323 12.55 -15.85 -3.90
C ARG A 323 12.00 -17.03 -4.71
N SER A 324 12.47 -17.26 -5.93
CA SER A 324 12.12 -18.47 -6.68
C SER A 324 12.66 -19.74 -6.04
N ALA A 325 13.84 -19.69 -5.40
CA ALA A 325 14.47 -20.79 -4.70
C ALA A 325 13.88 -21.09 -3.31
N ILE A 326 12.95 -20.25 -2.82
CA ILE A 326 12.35 -20.38 -1.49
C ILE A 326 10.84 -20.53 -1.61
N GLY A 327 10.27 -21.61 -1.08
CA GLY A 327 8.83 -21.79 -0.86
C GLY A 327 8.44 -21.34 0.54
N MET A 328 7.35 -20.62 0.72
CA MET A 328 6.90 -20.22 2.05
C MET A 328 5.42 -20.49 2.23
N VAL A 329 5.07 -21.19 3.31
CA VAL A 329 3.71 -21.29 3.84
C VAL A 329 3.59 -20.32 5.00
N THR A 330 2.76 -19.30 4.86
CA THR A 330 2.55 -18.24 5.86
C THR A 330 1.38 -18.58 6.79
N GLN A 331 1.43 -18.05 8.01
CA GLN A 331 0.32 -18.13 8.97
C GLN A 331 -0.97 -17.54 8.39
N ASP A 332 -0.89 -16.34 7.82
CA ASP A 332 -1.99 -15.68 7.13
C ASP A 332 -1.99 -16.07 5.65
N THR A 333 -2.92 -16.92 5.27
CA THR A 333 -3.07 -17.41 3.90
C THR A 333 -3.97 -16.47 3.09
N SER A 334 -3.41 -15.45 2.48
CA SER A 334 -4.14 -14.59 1.56
C SER A 334 -4.19 -15.19 0.15
N LEU A 335 -5.38 -15.14 -0.46
CA LEU A 335 -5.61 -15.52 -1.85
C LEU A 335 -5.91 -14.28 -2.69
N LEU A 336 -5.42 -14.29 -3.92
CA LEU A 336 -5.70 -13.26 -4.90
C LEU A 336 -7.15 -13.40 -5.40
N HIS A 337 -7.80 -12.29 -5.73
CA HIS A 337 -9.14 -12.31 -6.35
C HIS A 337 -9.06 -12.79 -7.81
N ARG A 338 -8.87 -14.08 -7.96
CA ARG A 338 -8.70 -14.82 -9.21
C ARG A 338 -9.31 -16.20 -9.05
N SER A 339 -9.26 -17.02 -10.08
CA SER A 339 -9.67 -18.43 -10.00
C SER A 339 -8.83 -19.22 -8.99
N ILE A 340 -9.35 -20.33 -8.50
CA ILE A 340 -8.57 -21.29 -7.67
C ILE A 340 -7.34 -21.76 -8.45
N ARG A 341 -7.52 -22.09 -9.73
CA ARG A 341 -6.44 -22.48 -10.64
C ARG A 341 -5.31 -21.43 -10.64
N ASP A 342 -5.64 -20.15 -10.87
CA ASP A 342 -4.64 -19.08 -10.91
C ASP A 342 -3.96 -18.87 -9.56
N ASN A 343 -4.68 -19.09 -8.47
CA ASN A 343 -4.11 -19.00 -7.12
C ASN A 343 -3.07 -20.10 -6.87
N ILE A 344 -3.31 -21.32 -7.34
CA ILE A 344 -2.34 -22.43 -7.23
C ILE A 344 -1.19 -22.24 -8.21
N ALA A 345 -1.51 -21.94 -9.48
CA ALA A 345 -0.52 -21.71 -10.54
C ALA A 345 0.38 -20.50 -10.30
N TYR A 346 0.01 -19.61 -9.36
CA TYR A 346 0.87 -18.49 -8.97
C TYR A 346 2.25 -18.93 -8.44
N GLY A 347 2.36 -20.14 -7.89
CA GLY A 347 3.64 -20.75 -7.50
C GLY A 347 4.56 -21.09 -8.69
N ARG A 348 3.98 -21.45 -9.83
CA ARG A 348 4.67 -21.77 -11.09
C ARG A 348 3.72 -21.49 -12.26
N PRO A 349 3.80 -20.29 -12.88
CA PRO A 349 2.84 -19.84 -13.91
C PRO A 349 2.76 -20.75 -15.15
N ASP A 350 3.86 -21.42 -15.50
CA ASP A 350 3.94 -22.30 -16.67
C ASP A 350 3.50 -23.75 -16.40
N ALA A 351 2.88 -24.01 -15.22
CA ALA A 351 2.43 -25.35 -14.86
C ALA A 351 1.21 -25.77 -15.70
N THR A 352 1.18 -27.06 -16.11
CA THR A 352 0.03 -27.65 -16.78
C THR A 352 -1.13 -27.85 -15.80
N ASP A 353 -2.34 -28.04 -16.33
CA ASP A 353 -3.53 -28.30 -15.51
C ASP A 353 -3.41 -29.60 -14.69
N GLU A 354 -2.74 -30.63 -15.23
CA GLU A 354 -2.46 -31.85 -14.50
C GLU A 354 -1.53 -31.59 -13.30
N GLN A 355 -0.51 -30.74 -13.47
CA GLN A 355 0.40 -30.37 -12.38
C GLN A 355 -0.32 -29.57 -11.30
N VAL A 356 -1.22 -28.66 -11.69
CA VAL A 356 -2.05 -27.88 -10.74
C VAL A 356 -2.97 -28.81 -9.95
N ARG A 357 -3.64 -29.76 -10.63
CA ARG A 357 -4.52 -30.76 -9.98
C ARG A 357 -3.74 -31.70 -9.07
N SER A 358 -2.58 -32.18 -9.50
CA SER A 358 -1.72 -33.02 -8.70
C SER A 358 -1.26 -32.30 -7.42
N ALA A 359 -0.84 -31.04 -7.51
CA ALA A 359 -0.47 -30.24 -6.35
C ALA A 359 -1.67 -29.99 -5.41
N ALA A 360 -2.86 -29.81 -5.95
CA ALA A 360 -4.08 -29.66 -5.17
C ALA A 360 -4.50 -30.98 -4.48
N ALA A 361 -4.35 -32.12 -5.14
CA ALA A 361 -4.61 -33.43 -4.56
C ALA A 361 -3.65 -33.74 -3.42
N ASN A 362 -2.34 -33.50 -3.63
CA ASN A 362 -1.32 -33.67 -2.57
C ASN A 362 -1.56 -32.74 -1.36
N ALA A 363 -2.14 -31.55 -1.58
CA ALA A 363 -2.54 -30.63 -0.50
C ALA A 363 -3.94 -30.94 0.05
N GLN A 364 -4.55 -32.09 -0.26
CA GLN A 364 -5.92 -32.48 0.13
C GLN A 364 -6.98 -31.42 -0.24
N ALA A 365 -6.75 -30.68 -1.35
CA ALA A 365 -7.62 -29.59 -1.78
C ALA A 365 -8.58 -29.97 -2.90
N ASP A 366 -8.25 -30.97 -3.75
CA ASP A 366 -9.01 -31.33 -4.94
C ASP A 366 -10.47 -31.71 -4.64
N GLY A 367 -10.69 -32.45 -3.53
CA GLY A 367 -12.03 -32.92 -3.14
C GLY A 367 -13.02 -31.77 -2.89
N PHE A 368 -12.62 -30.72 -2.19
CA PHE A 368 -13.52 -29.59 -1.98
C PHE A 368 -13.54 -28.63 -3.16
N ILE A 369 -12.43 -28.47 -3.90
CA ILE A 369 -12.36 -27.58 -5.07
C ILE A 369 -13.40 -28.02 -6.11
N SER A 370 -13.53 -29.30 -6.39
CA SER A 370 -14.47 -29.84 -7.38
C SER A 370 -15.94 -29.53 -7.07
N GLN A 371 -16.27 -29.25 -5.81
CA GLN A 371 -17.63 -28.93 -5.33
C GLN A 371 -17.91 -27.42 -5.30
N LEU A 372 -16.89 -26.56 -5.54
CA LEU A 372 -17.07 -25.12 -5.50
C LEU A 372 -17.84 -24.62 -6.73
N SER A 373 -18.65 -23.59 -6.49
CA SER A 373 -19.27 -22.81 -7.56
C SER A 373 -19.48 -21.37 -7.10
N ASP A 374 -19.40 -20.42 -8.03
CA ASP A 374 -19.65 -19.03 -7.72
C ASP A 374 -20.97 -18.53 -8.33
N LYS A 375 -21.37 -17.31 -7.97
CA LYS A 375 -22.62 -16.70 -8.46
C LYS A 375 -22.59 -16.37 -9.96
N GLN A 376 -21.43 -16.43 -10.60
CA GLN A 376 -21.22 -16.12 -12.02
C GLN A 376 -21.27 -17.39 -12.87
N GLY A 377 -21.41 -18.56 -12.26
CA GLY A 377 -21.52 -19.86 -12.94
C GLY A 377 -20.19 -20.59 -13.17
N HIS A 378 -19.07 -20.06 -12.63
CA HIS A 378 -17.81 -20.81 -12.67
C HIS A 378 -17.84 -21.92 -11.63
N SER A 379 -17.23 -23.07 -11.94
CA SER A 379 -17.20 -24.25 -11.07
C SER A 379 -15.80 -24.84 -10.94
N GLY A 380 -15.57 -25.56 -9.85
CA GLY A 380 -14.30 -26.23 -9.60
C GLY A 380 -13.10 -25.27 -9.55
N TYR A 381 -12.08 -25.57 -10.32
CA TYR A 381 -10.84 -24.79 -10.40
C TYR A 381 -11.02 -23.38 -10.99
N ASP A 382 -12.06 -23.16 -11.78
CA ASP A 382 -12.35 -21.85 -12.39
C ASP A 382 -13.15 -20.93 -11.45
N THR A 383 -13.60 -21.44 -10.30
CA THR A 383 -14.32 -20.64 -9.29
C THR A 383 -13.45 -19.46 -8.83
N LEU A 384 -14.03 -18.25 -8.89
CA LEU A 384 -13.36 -17.04 -8.44
C LEU A 384 -13.37 -16.94 -6.91
N VAL A 385 -12.22 -16.68 -6.34
CA VAL A 385 -12.08 -16.43 -4.90
C VAL A 385 -12.34 -14.93 -4.65
N GLY A 386 -13.21 -14.62 -3.68
CA GLY A 386 -13.47 -13.24 -3.25
C GLY A 386 -12.25 -12.59 -2.61
N GLU A 387 -12.36 -11.28 -2.33
CA GLU A 387 -11.31 -10.53 -1.66
C GLU A 387 -10.86 -11.28 -0.39
N ARG A 388 -9.56 -11.56 -0.26
CA ARG A 388 -8.94 -12.37 0.81
C ARG A 388 -9.49 -13.81 0.90
N GLY A 389 -10.07 -14.35 -0.16
CA GLY A 389 -10.64 -15.69 -0.16
C GLY A 389 -11.86 -15.86 0.73
N ILE A 390 -12.73 -14.87 0.84
CA ILE A 390 -13.89 -14.84 1.76
C ILE A 390 -14.85 -16.03 1.56
N LYS A 391 -14.93 -16.58 0.35
CA LYS A 391 -15.79 -17.74 0.02
C LYS A 391 -15.25 -19.08 0.53
N LEU A 392 -14.00 -19.14 0.98
CA LEU A 392 -13.36 -20.34 1.51
C LEU A 392 -13.24 -20.29 3.02
N SER A 393 -13.32 -21.44 3.70
CA SER A 393 -12.97 -21.58 5.12
C SER A 393 -11.47 -21.32 5.35
N GLY A 394 -11.04 -21.10 6.59
CA GLY A 394 -9.64 -20.95 6.95
C GLY A 394 -8.78 -22.12 6.46
N GLY A 395 -9.21 -23.35 6.75
CA GLY A 395 -8.54 -24.56 6.31
C GLY A 395 -8.53 -24.76 4.79
N GLN A 396 -9.60 -24.39 4.08
CA GLN A 396 -9.63 -24.44 2.61
C GLN A 396 -8.62 -23.45 2.00
N ARG A 397 -8.55 -22.21 2.51
CA ARG A 397 -7.55 -21.24 2.06
C ARG A 397 -6.13 -21.75 2.27
N GLN A 398 -5.89 -22.35 3.44
CA GLN A 398 -4.57 -22.89 3.80
C GLN A 398 -4.15 -24.02 2.85
N ARG A 399 -5.07 -24.96 2.53
CA ARG A 399 -4.80 -26.04 1.56
C ARG A 399 -4.48 -25.52 0.17
N VAL A 400 -5.18 -24.49 -0.30
CA VAL A 400 -4.85 -23.83 -1.58
C VAL A 400 -3.47 -23.18 -1.52
N ALA A 401 -3.08 -22.56 -0.40
CA ALA A 401 -1.76 -21.97 -0.24
C ALA A 401 -0.66 -23.05 -0.17
N ILE A 402 -0.91 -24.17 0.49
CA ILE A 402 0.00 -25.34 0.49
C ILE A 402 0.16 -25.90 -0.93
N ALA A 403 -0.93 -26.09 -1.68
CA ALA A 403 -0.87 -26.52 -3.07
C ALA A 403 -0.02 -25.60 -3.96
N ARG A 404 -0.10 -24.28 -3.75
CA ARG A 404 0.74 -23.27 -4.40
C ARG A 404 2.23 -23.50 -4.14
N VAL A 405 2.61 -23.79 -2.88
CA VAL A 405 4.00 -24.02 -2.49
C VAL A 405 4.50 -25.37 -2.97
N MET A 406 3.65 -26.41 -2.95
CA MET A 406 3.98 -27.72 -3.53
C MET A 406 4.25 -27.63 -5.03
N LEU A 407 3.39 -26.90 -5.77
CA LEU A 407 3.57 -26.68 -7.19
C LEU A 407 4.85 -25.92 -7.52
N LYS A 408 5.26 -24.97 -6.67
CA LYS A 408 6.51 -24.23 -6.79
C LYS A 408 7.74 -25.14 -6.67
N ASN A 409 7.69 -26.14 -5.79
CA ASN A 409 8.71 -27.14 -5.55
C ASN A 409 10.13 -26.59 -5.35
N ALA A 410 10.25 -25.52 -4.53
CA ALA A 410 11.52 -24.86 -4.23
C ALA A 410 12.43 -25.75 -3.33
N PRO A 411 13.77 -25.64 -3.45
CA PRO A 411 14.73 -26.41 -2.64
C PRO A 411 14.76 -25.99 -1.17
N ILE A 412 14.38 -24.77 -0.85
CA ILE A 412 14.31 -24.26 0.53
C ILE A 412 12.83 -24.01 0.86
N LEU A 413 12.40 -24.49 2.03
CA LEU A 413 11.02 -24.37 2.50
C LEU A 413 10.97 -23.63 3.83
N LEU A 414 10.14 -22.60 3.90
CA LEU A 414 9.85 -21.84 5.10
C LEU A 414 8.41 -22.16 5.54
N LEU A 415 8.24 -22.56 6.80
CA LEU A 415 6.94 -22.86 7.39
C LEU A 415 6.68 -21.95 8.58
N ASP A 416 5.62 -21.15 8.50
CA ASP A 416 5.19 -20.26 9.59
C ASP A 416 3.78 -20.68 10.03
N GLU A 417 3.66 -21.43 11.14
CA GLU A 417 2.40 -21.95 11.69
C GLU A 417 1.47 -22.60 10.66
N ALA A 418 2.00 -23.44 9.78
CA ALA A 418 1.31 -23.96 8.60
C ALA A 418 0.03 -24.79 8.90
N THR A 419 -0.33 -25.05 10.16
CA THR A 419 -1.50 -25.90 10.54
C THR A 419 -2.43 -25.25 11.56
N SER A 420 -2.29 -23.99 11.92
CA SER A 420 -3.00 -23.35 13.06
C SER A 420 -4.52 -23.22 12.92
N ALA A 421 -5.08 -23.34 11.71
CA ALA A 421 -6.49 -23.06 11.40
C ALA A 421 -7.29 -24.31 10.92
N LEU A 422 -6.86 -25.52 11.26
CA LEU A 422 -7.41 -26.77 10.70
C LEU A 422 -8.21 -27.58 11.72
N ASP A 423 -9.25 -28.25 11.25
CA ASP A 423 -9.98 -29.29 12.00
C ASP A 423 -9.09 -30.53 12.17
N SER A 424 -9.23 -31.27 13.28
CA SER A 424 -8.33 -32.34 13.68
C SER A 424 -8.15 -33.46 12.63
N GLU A 425 -9.20 -33.84 11.91
CA GLU A 425 -9.10 -34.88 10.86
C GLU A 425 -8.35 -34.40 9.62
N VAL A 426 -8.54 -33.12 9.24
CA VAL A 426 -7.87 -32.48 8.12
C VAL A 426 -6.43 -32.16 8.48
N GLU A 427 -6.13 -31.92 9.75
CA GLU A 427 -4.78 -31.63 10.24
C GLU A 427 -3.83 -32.82 10.01
N VAL A 428 -4.25 -34.06 10.30
CA VAL A 428 -3.43 -35.25 10.07
C VAL A 428 -3.06 -35.42 8.60
N ALA A 429 -4.04 -35.30 7.70
CA ALA A 429 -3.80 -35.44 6.26
C ALA A 429 -2.91 -34.34 5.69
N ILE A 430 -2.99 -33.11 6.24
CA ILE A 430 -2.11 -32.02 5.84
C ILE A 430 -0.69 -32.20 6.42
N GLN A 431 -0.58 -32.74 7.65
CA GLN A 431 0.72 -33.04 8.22
C GLN A 431 1.49 -34.05 7.36
N GLU A 432 0.84 -35.13 6.91
CA GLU A 432 1.41 -36.10 5.98
C GLU A 432 1.86 -35.41 4.68
N SER A 433 1.04 -34.50 4.11
CA SER A 433 1.36 -33.74 2.92
C SER A 433 2.54 -32.77 3.12
N LEU A 434 2.64 -32.16 4.32
CA LEU A 434 3.77 -31.31 4.69
C LEU A 434 5.05 -32.14 4.85
N ASP A 435 4.94 -33.32 5.47
CA ASP A 435 6.08 -34.21 5.66
C ASP A 435 6.64 -34.70 4.32
N GLU A 436 5.79 -35.04 3.37
CA GLU A 436 6.18 -35.35 1.99
C GLU A 436 6.84 -34.16 1.30
N MET A 437 6.26 -32.96 1.44
CA MET A 437 6.80 -31.73 0.86
C MET A 437 8.20 -31.38 1.42
N MET A 438 8.47 -31.71 2.67
CA MET A 438 9.76 -31.46 3.34
C MET A 438 10.87 -32.43 2.92
N GLN A 439 10.55 -33.56 2.28
CA GLN A 439 11.55 -34.57 1.91
C GLN A 439 12.58 -34.01 0.92
N GLY A 440 13.85 -34.19 1.25
CA GLY A 440 14.99 -33.78 0.40
C GLY A 440 15.19 -32.26 0.30
N LYS A 441 14.49 -31.45 1.11
CA LYS A 441 14.59 -29.99 1.11
C LYS A 441 15.19 -29.47 2.40
N THR A 442 15.82 -28.30 2.33
CA THR A 442 16.20 -27.53 3.51
C THR A 442 14.94 -26.85 4.06
N VAL A 443 14.63 -27.12 5.33
CA VAL A 443 13.40 -26.62 5.97
C VAL A 443 13.75 -25.74 7.16
N ILE A 444 13.09 -24.58 7.22
CA ILE A 444 13.12 -23.69 8.37
C ILE A 444 11.66 -23.49 8.82
N ALA A 445 11.29 -24.06 9.96
CA ALA A 445 9.96 -23.98 10.49
C ALA A 445 9.92 -23.13 11.77
N ILE A 446 8.99 -22.14 11.85
CA ILE A 446 8.63 -21.53 13.13
C ILE A 446 7.69 -22.51 13.84
N ALA A 447 8.23 -23.13 14.87
CA ALA A 447 7.56 -24.23 15.56
C ALA A 447 6.72 -23.70 16.71
N HIS A 448 5.40 -23.74 16.53
CA HIS A 448 4.41 -23.46 17.59
C HIS A 448 3.63 -24.70 18.03
N ARG A 449 3.73 -25.81 17.28
CA ARG A 449 3.07 -27.08 17.60
C ARG A 449 4.09 -28.20 17.87
N LEU A 450 3.71 -29.06 18.81
CA LEU A 450 4.55 -30.19 19.22
C LEU A 450 4.86 -31.16 18.06
N SER A 451 3.86 -31.39 17.17
CA SER A 451 4.04 -32.26 16.00
C SER A 451 5.08 -31.72 15.02
N THR A 452 5.10 -30.42 14.78
CA THR A 452 6.10 -29.79 13.92
C THR A 452 7.49 -29.87 14.53
N ILE A 453 7.62 -29.71 15.86
CA ILE A 453 8.90 -29.81 16.57
C ILE A 453 9.49 -31.22 16.44
N ALA A 454 8.65 -32.25 16.55
CA ALA A 454 9.08 -33.65 16.51
C ALA A 454 9.63 -34.07 15.14
N ALA A 455 9.25 -33.40 14.06
CA ALA A 455 9.69 -33.68 12.68
C ALA A 455 11.02 -33.00 12.31
N MET A 456 11.61 -32.18 13.20
CA MET A 456 12.83 -31.41 12.94
C MET A 456 14.09 -32.14 13.36
N ASP A 457 15.14 -32.06 12.54
CA ASP A 457 16.45 -32.66 12.83
C ASP A 457 17.16 -31.90 13.97
N ARG A 458 16.97 -30.57 14.02
CA ARG A 458 17.58 -29.69 15.01
C ARG A 458 16.66 -28.54 15.35
N LEU A 459 16.67 -28.12 16.59
CA LEU A 459 15.93 -26.98 17.11
C LEU A 459 16.88 -25.83 17.45
N ILE A 460 16.49 -24.62 17.14
CA ILE A 460 17.20 -23.39 17.43
C ILE A 460 16.30 -22.55 18.35
N VAL A 461 16.75 -22.35 19.58
CA VAL A 461 16.02 -21.54 20.55
C VAL A 461 16.53 -20.11 20.52
N MET A 462 15.63 -19.19 20.24
CA MET A 462 15.94 -17.77 20.16
C MET A 462 15.32 -17.02 21.34
N ASP A 463 16.08 -16.08 21.87
CA ASP A 463 15.60 -15.12 22.85
C ASP A 463 16.32 -13.77 22.64
N ASP A 464 15.57 -12.68 22.67
CA ASP A 464 16.05 -11.30 22.48
C ASP A 464 17.05 -11.14 21.32
N GLY A 465 16.74 -11.74 20.15
CA GLY A 465 17.50 -11.62 18.92
C GLY A 465 18.77 -12.47 18.83
N ARG A 466 19.00 -13.37 19.79
CA ARG A 466 20.18 -14.27 19.85
C ARG A 466 19.77 -15.73 19.91
N ILE A 467 20.65 -16.61 19.46
CA ILE A 467 20.51 -18.05 19.67
C ILE A 467 21.06 -18.38 21.05
N ILE A 468 20.20 -18.92 21.93
CA ILE A 468 20.57 -19.27 23.31
C ILE A 468 20.76 -20.76 23.51
N GLU A 469 20.03 -21.60 22.76
CA GLU A 469 20.17 -23.05 22.78
C GLU A 469 20.03 -23.63 21.39
N GLN A 470 20.71 -24.72 21.11
CA GLN A 470 20.56 -25.53 19.90
C GLN A 470 20.83 -27.00 20.17
N GLY A 471 20.10 -27.88 19.49
CA GLY A 471 20.25 -29.33 19.64
C GLY A 471 18.98 -30.05 19.16
N THR A 472 18.98 -31.37 19.28
CA THR A 472 17.78 -32.19 19.05
C THR A 472 16.76 -31.98 20.16
N HIS A 473 15.53 -32.38 19.90
CA HIS A 473 14.44 -32.33 20.91
C HIS A 473 14.84 -32.99 22.24
N THR A 474 15.43 -34.19 22.17
CA THR A 474 15.82 -34.97 23.35
C THR A 474 16.99 -34.31 24.11
N GLU A 475 17.96 -33.77 23.41
CA GLU A 475 19.12 -33.09 24.02
C GLU A 475 18.69 -31.80 24.74
N LEU A 476 17.75 -31.03 24.14
CA LEU A 476 17.25 -29.78 24.73
C LEU A 476 16.33 -30.01 25.92
N LEU A 477 15.55 -31.06 25.93
CA LEU A 477 14.81 -31.48 27.12
C LEU A 477 15.73 -31.90 28.28
N ALA A 478 16.75 -32.67 27.99
CA ALA A 478 17.71 -33.11 29.00
C ALA A 478 18.51 -31.95 29.63
N LYS A 479 18.73 -30.84 28.88
CA LYS A 479 19.39 -29.62 29.38
C LYS A 479 18.57 -28.84 30.41
N ASN A 480 17.25 -29.12 30.55
CA ASN A 480 16.34 -28.38 31.43
C ASN A 480 16.42 -26.82 31.28
N GLY A 481 16.71 -26.36 30.06
CA GLY A 481 16.91 -24.96 29.73
C GLY A 481 15.60 -24.22 29.40
N VAL A 482 15.71 -23.18 28.56
CA VAL A 482 14.56 -22.39 28.12
C VAL A 482 13.61 -23.24 27.27
N TYR A 483 14.15 -24.10 26.40
CA TYR A 483 13.34 -25.01 25.59
C TYR A 483 12.49 -25.95 26.45
N ALA A 484 13.08 -26.59 27.43
CA ALA A 484 12.37 -27.52 28.31
C ALA A 484 11.22 -26.83 29.04
N ARG A 485 11.44 -25.62 29.55
CA ARG A 485 10.36 -24.81 30.18
C ARG A 485 9.24 -24.47 29.19
N LEU A 486 9.57 -24.03 27.95
CA LEU A 486 8.55 -23.73 26.94
C LEU A 486 7.76 -24.97 26.55
N TRP A 487 8.44 -26.14 26.44
CA TRP A 487 7.81 -27.42 26.17
C TRP A 487 6.84 -27.84 27.26
N HIS A 488 7.25 -27.78 28.54
CA HIS A 488 6.38 -28.13 29.68
C HIS A 488 5.16 -27.22 29.77
N HIS A 489 5.29 -25.95 29.47
CA HIS A 489 4.13 -25.04 29.43
C HIS A 489 3.14 -25.37 28.31
N GLN A 490 3.62 -25.87 27.17
CA GLN A 490 2.74 -26.27 26.06
C GLN A 490 2.16 -27.66 26.22
N SER A 491 2.90 -28.62 26.78
CA SER A 491 2.46 -30.00 26.98
C SER A 491 1.64 -30.17 28.25
N GLY A 492 1.90 -29.39 29.30
CA GLY A 492 1.16 -29.47 30.60
C GLY A 492 -0.30 -29.03 30.52
N GLY A 493 -0.74 -28.34 29.44
CA GLY A 493 -2.17 -28.08 29.20
C GLY A 493 -2.93 -29.25 28.57
N PHE A 494 -2.23 -30.29 28.09
CA PHE A 494 -2.82 -31.49 27.47
C PHE A 494 -2.79 -32.75 28.34
N LEU A 495 -1.94 -32.78 29.34
CA LEU A 495 -1.85 -33.87 30.31
C LEU A 495 -2.13 -33.25 31.67
N GLY A 496 -3.39 -33.28 32.08
CA GLY A 496 -3.78 -33.03 33.46
C GLY A 496 -3.13 -34.06 34.36
N GLU A 497 -1.91 -33.83 34.83
CA GLU A 497 -1.37 -34.52 36.01
C GLU A 497 -1.77 -33.74 37.27
N ASP A 498 -2.80 -34.28 37.87
CA ASP A 498 -3.12 -34.18 39.27
C ASP A 498 -1.87 -34.58 40.08
N GLN A 499 -1.00 -33.66 40.44
CA GLN A 499 -0.05 -33.83 41.54
C GLN A 499 -0.39 -32.77 42.59
N GLY A 500 -1.23 -33.23 43.49
CA GLY A 500 -1.50 -32.57 44.77
C GLY A 500 -0.20 -32.25 45.50
N VAL A 501 0.16 -30.97 45.48
CA VAL A 501 1.05 -30.41 46.49
C VAL A 501 0.15 -29.99 47.65
N ALA A 502 0.05 -30.84 48.67
CA ALA A 502 -0.50 -30.51 49.97
C ALA A 502 0.33 -29.34 50.54
N GLU A 503 -0.30 -28.19 50.69
CA GLU A 503 0.24 -27.13 51.54
C GLU A 503 0.19 -27.59 52.99
N PRO A 504 1.25 -27.41 53.80
CA PRO A 504 1.16 -27.63 55.23
C PRO A 504 0.32 -26.50 55.85
N VAL A 505 -0.78 -26.89 56.47
CA VAL A 505 -1.57 -26.05 57.39
C VAL A 505 -0.68 -25.71 58.59
N ASP A 506 -0.18 -24.51 58.67
CA ASP A 506 0.42 -23.96 59.90
C ASP A 506 -0.70 -23.39 60.77
N GLN A 507 -0.89 -24.02 61.92
CA GLN A 507 -1.71 -23.53 63.02
C GLN A 507 -0.87 -22.55 63.84
N ALA A 508 -1.30 -21.31 63.94
CA ALA A 508 -1.23 -20.49 65.16
C ALA A 508 -2.04 -19.20 64.99
#